data_306399ae426fa8fdaa90faef03dfee92
#
_entry.id   306399ae426fa8fdaa90faef03dfee92
#
_cell.length_a   1.000
_cell.length_b   1.000
_cell.length_c   1.000
_cell.angle_alpha   90.00
_cell.angle_beta   90.00
_cell.angle_gamma   90.00
#
_symmetry.space_group_name_H-M   'P 1'
#
loop_
_entity.id
_entity.type
_entity.pdbx_description
1 polymer ?
#
loop_
_entity_poly.entity_id
_entity_poly.type
_entity_poly.pdbx_seq_one_letter_code
_entity_poly.pdbx_strand_id
1 'polypeptide(L)'
;MEKSVYRSLLGERSTPFYVFDTQGFIENYQALQAAMQQVYPNYRVAYSYKTNYTPYICNLVKSLGGYAEVVSDMEYRLAKKLGYENSRIVYNGPAKGSCMEEHLRSGGISNVDNPAEAARVAQLAAACPECTIKIGLRINMDLGFVSRFGMSVGSPELTEAINLLHRHENVKIVGLHCHISRNRWLPAWEKRAQIMVDAADRYVDGTPEYISLGSGMFADMDEVLRAQFGQVPTYEEYAQAAMRPFIRRYPQAQPIVFTEPGTTVVARYLSFVTRVLDIKTVHSRTIATLDGSYENLGEICTMKKLPLCHVTAGAGQVYASVDLMGYTCLEQDLMLEGYSGPLCPGDVLAFQNVGGYSIVSKPQFIRPNCAMVAVEPDGTVREIMREETFEDVFSKFVFPEEGQK
;
A
#
# COMPACT_ATOMS: atom_id res chain seq x y z
N MET A 1 -17.17 5.51 -6.74
CA MET A 1 -17.40 6.69 -7.65
C MET A 1 -18.56 6.39 -8.57
N GLU A 2 -19.42 7.36 -8.84
CA GLU A 2 -20.57 7.22 -9.70
C GLU A 2 -20.25 7.29 -11.20
N LYS A 3 -21.08 6.67 -12.01
CA LYS A 3 -20.97 6.64 -13.48
C LYS A 3 -20.97 8.04 -14.13
N SER A 4 -21.70 8.97 -13.54
CA SER A 4 -21.79 10.39 -13.96
C SER A 4 -20.44 11.09 -13.95
N VAL A 5 -19.61 10.82 -12.94
CA VAL A 5 -18.26 11.39 -12.79
C VAL A 5 -17.34 10.93 -13.92
N TYR A 6 -17.33 9.63 -14.24
CA TYR A 6 -16.52 9.12 -15.36
C TYR A 6 -16.96 9.76 -16.70
N ARG A 7 -18.28 9.94 -16.91
CA ARG A 7 -18.80 10.58 -18.12
C ARG A 7 -18.36 12.04 -18.26
N SER A 8 -18.36 12.80 -17.18
CA SER A 8 -17.88 14.18 -17.17
C SER A 8 -16.40 14.25 -17.59
N LEU A 9 -15.57 13.38 -17.04
CA LEU A 9 -14.13 13.32 -17.35
C LEU A 9 -13.85 13.00 -18.82
N LEU A 10 -14.68 12.18 -19.47
CA LEU A 10 -14.54 11.82 -20.88
C LEU A 10 -14.79 13.02 -21.83
N GLY A 11 -15.46 14.06 -21.39
CA GLY A 11 -15.62 15.29 -22.15
C GLY A 11 -14.32 16.10 -22.27
N GLU A 12 -13.35 15.84 -21.39
CA GLU A 12 -12.12 16.62 -21.28
C GLU A 12 -10.84 15.80 -21.54
N ARG A 13 -10.94 14.45 -21.48
CA ARG A 13 -9.78 13.55 -21.53
C ARG A 13 -10.01 12.32 -22.41
N SER A 14 -8.96 11.93 -23.11
CA SER A 14 -8.91 10.63 -23.79
C SER A 14 -8.52 9.52 -22.84
N THR A 15 -9.00 8.31 -23.10
CA THR A 15 -8.59 7.08 -22.41
C THR A 15 -7.21 6.59 -22.93
N PRO A 16 -6.44 5.80 -22.15
CA PRO A 16 -6.74 5.38 -20.79
C PRO A 16 -6.26 6.40 -19.75
N PHE A 17 -6.87 6.42 -18.55
CA PHE A 17 -6.40 7.23 -17.42
C PHE A 17 -6.89 6.67 -16.08
N TYR A 18 -6.23 7.07 -14.99
CA TYR A 18 -6.67 6.75 -13.63
C TYR A 18 -7.50 7.88 -13.03
N VAL A 19 -8.47 7.51 -12.18
CA VAL A 19 -9.30 8.46 -11.43
C VAL A 19 -9.24 8.11 -9.95
N PHE A 20 -8.81 9.05 -9.13
CA PHE A 20 -8.78 8.94 -7.68
C PHE A 20 -9.97 9.67 -7.05
N ASP A 21 -10.68 8.98 -6.17
CA ASP A 21 -11.80 9.51 -5.38
C ASP A 21 -11.27 10.05 -4.05
N THR A 22 -11.03 11.35 -3.99
CA THR A 22 -10.45 12.01 -2.81
C THR A 22 -11.38 11.93 -1.61
N GLN A 23 -12.67 12.20 -1.80
CA GLN A 23 -13.67 12.19 -0.71
C GLN A 23 -13.81 10.79 -0.11
N GLY A 24 -14.02 9.78 -0.95
CA GLY A 24 -14.16 8.41 -0.48
C GLY A 24 -12.92 7.91 0.25
N PHE A 25 -11.72 8.28 -0.20
CA PHE A 25 -10.47 7.96 0.49
C PHE A 25 -10.40 8.60 1.88
N ILE A 26 -10.73 9.89 2.00
CA ILE A 26 -10.73 10.61 3.27
C ILE A 26 -11.71 9.96 4.26
N GLU A 27 -12.93 9.69 3.84
CA GLU A 27 -13.97 9.06 4.66
C GLU A 27 -13.52 7.69 5.16
N ASN A 28 -12.98 6.85 4.29
CA ASN A 28 -12.49 5.51 4.66
C ASN A 28 -11.29 5.57 5.62
N TYR A 29 -10.34 6.47 5.36
CA TYR A 29 -9.20 6.69 6.26
C TYR A 29 -9.66 7.10 7.66
N GLN A 30 -10.58 8.06 7.72
CA GLN A 30 -11.14 8.55 8.98
C GLN A 30 -11.98 7.49 9.69
N ALA A 31 -12.75 6.68 8.97
CA ALA A 31 -13.53 5.57 9.53
C ALA A 31 -12.62 4.54 10.21
N LEU A 32 -11.55 4.10 9.55
CA LEU A 32 -10.54 3.21 10.14
C LEU A 32 -9.92 3.83 11.40
N GLN A 33 -9.48 5.08 11.30
CA GLN A 33 -8.85 5.77 12.43
C GLN A 33 -9.81 5.93 13.61
N ALA A 34 -11.04 6.33 13.36
CA ALA A 34 -12.07 6.51 14.38
C ALA A 34 -12.42 5.19 15.08
N ALA A 35 -12.66 4.11 14.32
CA ALA A 35 -12.96 2.80 14.89
C ALA A 35 -11.86 2.31 15.84
N MET A 36 -10.59 2.47 15.43
CA MET A 36 -9.44 2.07 16.25
C MET A 36 -9.28 2.97 17.48
N GLN A 37 -9.39 4.30 17.32
CA GLN A 37 -9.22 5.27 18.40
C GLN A 37 -10.35 5.22 19.44
N GLN A 38 -11.53 4.82 19.04
CA GLN A 38 -12.64 4.60 19.98
C GLN A 38 -12.30 3.52 21.01
N VAL A 39 -11.51 2.52 20.63
CA VAL A 39 -11.10 1.41 21.49
C VAL A 39 -9.76 1.69 22.17
N TYR A 40 -8.81 2.29 21.47
CA TYR A 40 -7.49 2.64 21.96
C TYR A 40 -7.06 4.04 21.48
N PRO A 41 -7.23 5.09 22.31
CA PRO A 41 -7.07 6.49 21.89
C PRO A 41 -5.70 6.85 21.29
N ASN A 42 -4.62 6.18 21.75
CA ASN A 42 -3.28 6.41 21.23
C ASN A 42 -2.94 5.54 20.00
N TYR A 43 -3.94 5.26 19.17
CA TYR A 43 -3.76 4.62 17.87
C TYR A 43 -3.41 5.65 16.79
N ARG A 44 -2.53 5.26 15.86
CA ARG A 44 -2.15 6.05 14.68
C ARG A 44 -2.05 5.16 13.44
N VAL A 45 -2.37 5.73 12.29
CA VAL A 45 -2.16 5.11 10.98
C VAL A 45 -0.78 5.47 10.46
N ALA A 46 0.02 4.46 10.08
CA ALA A 46 1.24 4.64 9.29
C ALA A 46 0.99 4.12 7.87
N TYR A 47 0.71 5.02 6.94
CA TYR A 47 0.33 4.65 5.57
C TYR A 47 1.48 4.00 4.81
N SER A 48 1.23 2.84 4.22
CA SER A 48 2.23 2.02 3.54
C SER A 48 2.51 2.49 2.11
N TYR A 49 3.61 3.24 1.92
CA TYR A 49 3.98 3.86 0.63
C TYR A 49 4.15 2.83 -0.48
N LYS A 50 4.74 1.67 -0.19
CA LYS A 50 4.91 0.58 -1.16
C LYS A 50 3.63 0.11 -1.84
N THR A 51 2.47 0.40 -1.24
CA THR A 51 1.18 0.05 -1.85
C THR A 51 0.77 1.04 -2.93
N ASN A 52 0.96 2.33 -2.67
CA ASN A 52 0.74 3.43 -3.62
C ASN A 52 1.42 4.70 -3.09
N TYR A 53 2.56 5.04 -3.66
CA TYR A 53 3.33 6.23 -3.26
C TYR A 53 3.03 7.47 -4.11
N THR A 54 1.86 7.56 -4.74
CA THR A 54 1.45 8.79 -5.44
C THR A 54 1.59 9.99 -4.49
N PRO A 55 2.39 11.01 -4.83
CA PRO A 55 2.71 12.11 -3.91
C PRO A 55 1.47 12.84 -3.38
N TYR A 56 0.43 12.98 -4.21
CA TYR A 56 -0.85 13.55 -3.80
C TYR A 56 -1.50 12.76 -2.66
N ILE A 57 -1.60 11.44 -2.80
CA ILE A 57 -2.19 10.54 -1.78
C ILE A 57 -1.36 10.57 -0.50
N CYS A 58 -0.03 10.49 -0.61
CA CYS A 58 0.87 10.55 0.54
C CYS A 58 0.76 11.89 1.29
N ASN A 59 0.61 13.00 0.57
CA ASN A 59 0.40 14.31 1.17
C ASN A 59 -0.98 14.43 1.83
N LEU A 60 -2.01 13.82 1.25
CA LEU A 60 -3.35 13.76 1.84
C LEU A 60 -3.31 13.02 3.18
N VAL A 61 -2.64 11.87 3.25
CA VAL A 61 -2.40 11.14 4.52
C VAL A 61 -1.70 12.02 5.55
N LYS A 62 -0.68 12.79 5.13
CA LYS A 62 0.00 13.74 6.01
C LYS A 62 -0.96 14.75 6.61
N SER A 63 -1.83 15.36 5.78
CA SER A 63 -2.81 16.35 6.21
C SER A 63 -3.87 15.77 7.17
N LEU A 64 -4.18 14.48 7.04
CA LEU A 64 -5.06 13.74 7.94
C LEU A 64 -4.37 13.29 9.25
N GLY A 65 -3.13 13.69 9.49
CA GLY A 65 -2.39 13.37 10.71
C GLY A 65 -1.68 12.00 10.68
N GLY A 66 -1.69 11.29 9.55
CA GLY A 66 -1.05 9.98 9.39
C GLY A 66 0.48 10.03 9.33
N TYR A 67 1.09 8.90 9.63
CA TYR A 67 2.53 8.67 9.50
C TYR A 67 2.85 8.07 8.12
N ALA A 68 4.08 8.25 7.65
CA ALA A 68 4.60 7.60 6.46
C ALA A 68 5.30 6.28 6.85
N GLU A 69 4.80 5.12 6.41
CA GLU A 69 5.53 3.87 6.46
C GLU A 69 6.28 3.70 5.15
N VAL A 70 7.62 3.65 5.24
CA VAL A 70 8.54 3.58 4.11
C VAL A 70 9.46 2.37 4.23
N VAL A 71 9.84 1.78 3.09
CA VAL A 71 10.68 0.55 3.07
C VAL A 71 11.93 0.69 2.20
N SER A 72 12.22 1.90 1.72
CA SER A 72 13.40 2.21 0.90
C SER A 72 13.83 3.67 1.07
N ASP A 73 15.09 3.96 0.69
CA ASP A 73 15.59 5.34 0.64
C ASP A 73 14.78 6.21 -0.34
N MET A 74 14.25 5.63 -1.41
CA MET A 74 13.40 6.34 -2.37
C MET A 74 12.12 6.83 -1.69
N GLU A 75 11.42 5.96 -0.98
CA GLU A 75 10.19 6.31 -0.27
C GLU A 75 10.46 7.25 0.90
N TYR A 76 11.58 7.06 1.63
CA TYR A 76 12.02 7.98 2.67
C TYR A 76 12.22 9.40 2.12
N ARG A 77 12.96 9.53 1.01
CA ARG A 77 13.19 10.83 0.35
C ARG A 77 11.89 11.45 -0.15
N LEU A 78 10.94 10.65 -0.62
CA LEU A 78 9.60 11.14 -0.98
C LEU A 78 8.88 11.72 0.26
N ALA A 79 8.88 11.00 1.39
CA ALA A 79 8.28 11.49 2.62
C ALA A 79 8.94 12.81 3.09
N LYS A 80 10.27 12.91 3.02
CA LYS A 80 11.01 14.15 3.32
C LYS A 80 10.64 15.28 2.36
N LYS A 81 10.53 15.00 1.06
CA LYS A 81 10.12 16.00 0.05
C LYS A 81 8.70 16.51 0.28
N LEU A 82 7.82 15.67 0.83
CA LEU A 82 6.46 16.06 1.25
C LEU A 82 6.44 16.80 2.60
N GLY A 83 7.61 17.00 3.24
CA GLY A 83 7.75 17.73 4.48
C GLY A 83 7.29 16.95 5.72
N TYR A 84 7.42 15.62 5.72
CA TYR A 84 7.25 14.84 6.94
C TYR A 84 8.41 15.10 7.91
N GLU A 85 8.08 15.34 9.18
CA GLU A 85 9.04 15.28 10.27
C GLU A 85 9.55 13.85 10.46
N ASN A 86 10.83 13.67 10.82
CA ASN A 86 11.40 12.33 11.00
C ASN A 86 10.66 11.49 12.04
N SER A 87 10.16 12.11 13.11
CA SER A 87 9.33 11.47 14.13
C SER A 87 7.99 10.91 13.60
N ARG A 88 7.58 11.31 12.41
CA ARG A 88 6.37 10.83 11.73
C ARG A 88 6.66 9.93 10.51
N ILE A 89 7.89 9.45 10.38
CA ILE A 89 8.30 8.46 9.38
C ILE A 89 8.66 7.17 10.10
N VAL A 90 8.05 6.07 9.68
CA VAL A 90 8.35 4.69 10.16
C VAL A 90 9.12 4.00 9.05
N TYR A 91 10.42 3.77 9.27
CA TYR A 91 11.28 3.16 8.28
C TYR A 91 11.43 1.66 8.54
N ASN A 92 10.76 0.87 7.74
CA ASN A 92 10.74 -0.60 7.77
C ASN A 92 11.56 -1.18 6.62
N GLY A 93 11.37 -2.47 6.37
CA GLY A 93 11.96 -3.20 5.25
C GLY A 93 13.23 -3.94 5.61
N PRO A 94 13.55 -5.02 4.85
CA PRO A 94 14.67 -5.92 5.15
C PRO A 94 16.02 -5.42 4.60
N ALA A 95 16.02 -4.33 3.82
CA ALA A 95 17.21 -3.81 3.14
C ALA A 95 17.17 -2.28 3.09
N LYS A 96 17.29 -1.67 4.28
CA LYS A 96 17.34 -0.21 4.39
C LYS A 96 18.66 0.33 3.83
N GLY A 97 18.57 1.40 3.06
CA GLY A 97 19.73 2.07 2.48
C GLY A 97 20.48 2.98 3.46
N SER A 98 21.20 3.94 2.92
CA SER A 98 22.04 4.89 3.68
C SER A 98 21.27 5.93 4.47
N CYS A 99 19.98 6.14 4.14
CA CYS A 99 19.14 7.09 4.86
C CYS A 99 18.77 6.61 6.27
N MET A 100 18.96 5.32 6.61
CA MET A 100 18.60 4.77 7.92
C MET A 100 19.38 5.47 9.06
N GLU A 101 20.67 5.67 8.89
CA GLU A 101 21.53 6.27 9.92
C GLU A 101 21.17 7.75 10.16
N GLU A 102 20.94 8.50 9.09
CA GLU A 102 20.45 9.88 9.17
C GLU A 102 19.10 9.96 9.88
N HIS A 103 18.17 9.06 9.49
CA HIS A 103 16.84 8.98 10.06
C HIS A 103 16.88 8.71 11.57
N LEU A 104 17.69 7.74 12.01
CA LEU A 104 17.85 7.41 13.43
C LEU A 104 18.46 8.58 14.23
N ARG A 105 19.52 9.23 13.71
CA ARG A 105 20.12 10.41 14.35
C ARG A 105 19.16 11.58 14.51
N SER A 106 18.17 11.67 13.62
CA SER A 106 17.15 12.72 13.62
C SER A 106 15.89 12.36 14.39
N GLY A 107 15.92 11.31 15.22
CA GLY A 107 14.81 10.90 16.08
C GLY A 107 13.66 10.19 15.34
N GLY A 108 13.94 9.60 14.17
CA GLY A 108 12.98 8.84 13.41
C GLY A 108 12.74 7.42 13.95
N ILE A 109 11.65 6.81 13.53
CA ILE A 109 11.27 5.44 13.91
C ILE A 109 11.85 4.47 12.87
N SER A 110 12.77 3.59 13.26
CA SER A 110 13.31 2.54 12.40
C SER A 110 13.25 1.19 13.09
N ASN A 111 12.70 0.19 12.41
CA ASN A 111 12.55 -1.16 12.93
C ASN A 111 13.62 -2.08 12.32
N VAL A 112 14.53 -2.57 13.14
CA VAL A 112 15.62 -3.48 12.77
C VAL A 112 15.04 -4.83 12.35
N ASP A 113 15.30 -5.23 11.12
CA ASP A 113 14.71 -6.43 10.50
C ASP A 113 15.56 -7.69 10.71
N ASN A 114 16.87 -7.51 10.87
CA ASN A 114 17.83 -8.62 10.85
C ASN A 114 19.13 -8.27 11.61
N PRO A 115 20.00 -9.27 11.91
CA PRO A 115 21.26 -9.03 12.64
C PRO A 115 22.24 -8.10 11.93
N ALA A 116 22.24 -8.05 10.59
CA ALA A 116 23.13 -7.14 9.85
C ALA A 116 22.74 -5.67 10.07
N GLU A 117 21.44 -5.37 10.14
CA GLU A 117 20.97 -4.04 10.50
C GLU A 117 21.28 -3.70 11.97
N ALA A 118 21.16 -4.67 12.89
CA ALA A 118 21.59 -4.47 14.28
C ALA A 118 23.09 -4.11 14.37
N ALA A 119 23.92 -4.75 13.57
CA ALA A 119 25.35 -4.40 13.50
C ALA A 119 25.59 -2.99 12.95
N ARG A 120 24.82 -2.53 11.96
CA ARG A 120 24.88 -1.14 11.46
C ARG A 120 24.47 -0.13 12.55
N VAL A 121 23.43 -0.43 13.31
CA VAL A 121 23.01 0.42 14.45
C VAL A 121 24.11 0.47 15.52
N ALA A 122 24.75 -0.67 15.84
CA ALA A 122 25.87 -0.73 16.79
C ALA A 122 27.07 0.11 16.30
N GLN A 123 27.40 0.05 15.01
CA GLN A 123 28.45 0.89 14.41
C GLN A 123 28.10 2.38 14.49
N LEU A 124 26.84 2.74 14.20
CA LEU A 124 26.36 4.10 14.35
C LEU A 124 26.47 4.59 15.79
N ALA A 125 26.09 3.76 16.76
CA ALA A 125 26.18 4.07 18.19
C ALA A 125 27.62 4.30 18.66
N ALA A 126 28.56 3.47 18.20
CA ALA A 126 29.98 3.64 18.48
C ALA A 126 30.55 4.93 17.85
N ALA A 127 30.06 5.31 16.66
CA ALA A 127 30.51 6.54 15.97
C ALA A 127 29.89 7.84 16.52
N CYS A 128 28.83 7.76 17.33
CA CYS A 128 28.11 8.91 17.89
C CYS A 128 27.70 8.63 19.34
N PRO A 129 28.66 8.51 20.28
CA PRO A 129 28.35 8.14 21.66
C PRO A 129 27.48 9.16 22.40
N GLU A 130 27.48 10.41 21.94
CA GLU A 130 26.63 11.48 22.49
C GLU A 130 25.18 11.41 21.99
N CYS A 131 24.89 10.67 20.93
CA CYS A 131 23.56 10.53 20.37
C CYS A 131 22.79 9.42 21.10
N THR A 132 21.56 9.68 21.52
CA THR A 132 20.63 8.60 21.92
C THR A 132 19.96 8.03 20.66
N ILE A 133 20.21 6.76 20.38
CA ILE A 133 19.67 6.06 19.22
C ILE A 133 18.49 5.19 19.66
N LYS A 134 17.29 5.59 19.28
CA LYS A 134 16.06 4.85 19.55
C LYS A 134 15.70 3.97 18.36
N ILE A 135 15.49 2.68 18.61
CA ILE A 135 15.11 1.71 17.57
C ILE A 135 13.92 0.86 17.99
N GLY A 136 13.26 0.27 17.00
CA GLY A 136 12.39 -0.87 17.20
C GLY A 136 12.99 -2.16 16.66
N LEU A 137 12.40 -3.28 17.05
CA LEU A 137 12.74 -4.59 16.50
C LEU A 137 11.57 -5.11 15.67
N ARG A 138 11.86 -5.65 14.49
CA ARG A 138 10.85 -6.38 13.72
C ARG A 138 10.79 -7.82 14.16
N ILE A 139 9.64 -8.18 14.72
CA ILE A 139 9.36 -9.50 15.28
C ILE A 139 8.65 -10.36 14.23
N ASN A 140 9.17 -11.58 14.05
CA ASN A 140 8.52 -12.63 13.28
C ASN A 140 7.80 -13.60 14.22
N MET A 141 6.63 -14.07 13.79
CA MET A 141 5.80 -15.00 14.53
C MET A 141 5.05 -15.94 13.58
N ASP A 142 4.79 -17.15 14.01
CA ASP A 142 3.99 -18.11 13.27
C ASP A 142 2.50 -17.95 13.58
N LEU A 143 1.74 -17.51 12.60
CA LEU A 143 0.27 -17.44 12.63
C LEU A 143 -0.35 -18.30 11.53
N GLY A 144 0.25 -19.46 11.22
CA GLY A 144 -0.14 -20.31 10.10
C GLY A 144 0.45 -19.85 8.76
N PHE A 145 1.41 -18.94 8.81
CA PHE A 145 2.17 -18.46 7.65
C PHE A 145 3.57 -18.05 8.09
N VAL A 146 4.60 -18.63 7.49
CA VAL A 146 5.98 -18.28 7.74
C VAL A 146 6.39 -17.09 6.88
N SER A 147 6.65 -15.96 7.53
CA SER A 147 7.21 -14.76 6.88
C SER A 147 8.74 -14.88 6.79
N ARG A 148 9.32 -14.35 5.71
CA ARG A 148 10.78 -14.24 5.56
C ARG A 148 11.38 -13.01 6.26
N PHE A 149 10.57 -12.17 6.88
CA PHE A 149 10.95 -10.88 7.43
C PHE A 149 11.00 -10.90 8.96
N GLY A 150 11.92 -10.11 9.51
CA GLY A 150 12.08 -9.96 10.95
C GLY A 150 12.73 -11.18 11.62
N MET A 151 13.01 -11.04 12.89
CA MET A 151 13.63 -12.09 13.72
C MET A 151 12.54 -12.80 14.55
N SER A 152 12.57 -14.13 14.57
CA SER A 152 11.53 -14.92 15.26
C SER A 152 11.61 -14.74 16.77
N VAL A 153 10.45 -14.65 17.42
CA VAL A 153 10.34 -14.59 18.89
C VAL A 153 11.10 -15.78 19.51
N GLY A 154 12.04 -15.48 20.40
CA GLY A 154 12.83 -16.49 21.11
C GLY A 154 13.95 -17.14 20.29
N SER A 155 14.21 -16.68 19.08
CA SER A 155 15.31 -17.22 18.27
C SER A 155 16.69 -16.76 18.78
N PRO A 156 17.75 -17.54 18.51
CA PRO A 156 19.12 -17.14 18.80
C PRO A 156 19.50 -15.82 18.11
N GLU A 157 19.07 -15.62 16.85
CA GLU A 157 19.37 -14.42 16.06
C GLU A 157 18.80 -13.15 16.71
N LEU A 158 17.56 -13.22 17.23
CA LEU A 158 16.97 -12.10 17.96
C LEU A 158 17.74 -11.79 19.24
N THR A 159 18.11 -12.85 19.99
CA THR A 159 18.88 -12.70 21.23
C THR A 159 20.27 -12.11 20.98
N GLU A 160 20.96 -12.57 19.94
CA GLU A 160 22.28 -12.05 19.55
C GLU A 160 22.21 -10.59 19.10
N ALA A 161 21.19 -10.22 18.31
CA ALA A 161 20.96 -8.83 17.88
C ALA A 161 20.72 -7.91 19.09
N ILE A 162 19.87 -8.31 20.03
CA ILE A 162 19.61 -7.54 21.25
C ILE A 162 20.87 -7.40 22.10
N ASN A 163 21.61 -8.49 22.33
CA ASN A 163 22.86 -8.47 23.09
C ASN A 163 23.91 -7.56 22.43
N LEU A 164 23.99 -7.54 21.10
CA LEU A 164 24.88 -6.64 20.37
C LEU A 164 24.50 -5.16 20.60
N LEU A 165 23.22 -4.84 20.49
CA LEU A 165 22.70 -3.48 20.68
C LEU A 165 22.91 -2.98 22.11
N HIS A 166 22.66 -3.82 23.11
CA HIS A 166 22.83 -3.48 24.54
C HIS A 166 24.29 -3.30 24.96
N ARG A 167 25.31 -3.64 24.14
CA ARG A 167 26.71 -3.26 24.40
C ARG A 167 26.94 -1.75 24.31
N HIS A 168 25.97 -1.01 23.75
CA HIS A 168 26.04 0.42 23.54
C HIS A 168 24.97 1.12 24.41
N GLU A 169 25.38 1.79 25.47
CA GLU A 169 24.48 2.44 26.45
C GLU A 169 23.59 3.51 25.83
N ASN A 170 24.02 4.09 24.70
CA ASN A 170 23.29 5.08 23.95
C ASN A 170 22.27 4.50 22.96
N VAL A 171 22.12 3.17 22.84
CA VAL A 171 21.04 2.51 22.09
C VAL A 171 19.89 2.15 23.02
N LYS A 172 18.67 2.43 22.61
CA LYS A 172 17.44 2.09 23.33
C LYS A 172 16.47 1.37 22.40
N ILE A 173 16.03 0.18 22.81
CA ILE A 173 14.97 -0.56 22.14
C ILE A 173 13.65 -0.04 22.69
N VAL A 174 12.98 0.85 21.93
CA VAL A 174 11.79 1.57 22.40
C VAL A 174 10.48 1.08 21.77
N GLY A 175 10.55 0.18 20.81
CA GLY A 175 9.35 -0.29 20.13
C GLY A 175 9.49 -1.64 19.45
N LEU A 176 8.38 -2.15 19.00
CA LEU A 176 8.29 -3.38 18.21
C LEU A 176 7.46 -3.18 16.97
N HIS A 177 7.77 -3.94 15.94
CA HIS A 177 7.04 -4.02 14.69
C HIS A 177 6.79 -5.46 14.29
N CYS A 178 5.64 -5.76 13.73
CA CYS A 178 5.41 -6.96 12.94
C CYS A 178 4.57 -6.63 11.70
N HIS A 179 4.68 -7.44 10.65
CA HIS A 179 3.82 -7.31 9.49
C HIS A 179 3.50 -8.69 8.91
N ILE A 180 2.21 -9.00 8.84
CA ILE A 180 1.70 -10.24 8.26
C ILE A 180 0.60 -9.89 7.27
N SER A 181 0.86 -10.10 5.98
CA SER A 181 -0.07 -9.76 4.89
C SER A 181 -1.17 -10.80 4.65
N ARG A 182 -0.94 -12.02 5.11
CA ARG A 182 -1.88 -13.15 5.04
C ARG A 182 -2.56 -13.38 6.39
N ASN A 183 -3.55 -14.25 6.43
CA ASN A 183 -4.33 -14.53 7.63
C ASN A 183 -4.99 -13.29 8.22
N ARG A 184 -5.94 -12.74 7.45
CA ARG A 184 -6.59 -11.44 7.70
C ARG A 184 -7.72 -11.50 8.75
N TRP A 185 -8.01 -12.68 9.31
CA TRP A 185 -9.16 -12.94 10.17
C TRP A 185 -8.92 -12.50 11.62
N LEU A 186 -10.00 -12.19 12.34
CA LEU A 186 -9.96 -11.63 13.69
C LEU A 186 -9.13 -12.47 14.69
N PRO A 187 -9.22 -13.81 14.73
CA PRO A 187 -8.40 -14.60 15.65
C PRO A 187 -6.90 -14.45 15.46
N ALA A 188 -6.45 -14.26 14.19
CA ALA A 188 -5.05 -14.01 13.91
C ALA A 188 -4.60 -12.63 14.35
N TRP A 189 -5.48 -11.64 14.27
CA TRP A 189 -5.22 -10.28 14.75
C TRP A 189 -5.13 -10.22 16.27
N GLU A 190 -6.05 -10.87 17.00
CA GLU A 190 -5.99 -10.98 18.45
C GLU A 190 -4.71 -11.69 18.92
N LYS A 191 -4.38 -12.84 18.31
CA LYS A 191 -3.16 -13.59 18.62
C LYS A 191 -1.88 -12.79 18.33
N ARG A 192 -1.85 -12.08 17.17
CA ARG A 192 -0.76 -11.17 16.80
C ARG A 192 -0.55 -10.10 17.86
N ALA A 193 -1.61 -9.41 18.24
CA ALA A 193 -1.57 -8.35 19.25
C ALA A 193 -1.08 -8.88 20.62
N GLN A 194 -1.55 -10.06 21.06
CA GLN A 194 -1.09 -10.66 22.30
C GLN A 194 0.39 -11.00 22.25
N ILE A 195 0.87 -11.62 21.16
CA ILE A 195 2.32 -11.94 21.01
C ILE A 195 3.16 -10.65 21.04
N MET A 196 2.68 -9.57 20.41
CA MET A 196 3.43 -8.31 20.41
C MET A 196 3.49 -7.64 21.78
N VAL A 197 2.43 -7.73 22.57
CA VAL A 197 2.42 -7.27 23.98
C VAL A 197 3.39 -8.10 24.82
N ASP A 198 3.35 -9.43 24.72
CA ASP A 198 4.22 -10.33 25.46
C ASP A 198 5.70 -10.16 25.04
N ALA A 199 5.95 -9.89 23.77
CA ALA A 199 7.29 -9.61 23.26
C ALA A 199 7.81 -8.24 23.74
N ALA A 200 6.95 -7.25 23.87
CA ALA A 200 7.34 -5.94 24.38
C ALA A 200 7.81 -6.03 25.84
N ASP A 201 7.15 -6.83 26.66
CA ASP A 201 7.57 -7.07 28.06
C ASP A 201 8.96 -7.75 28.18
N ARG A 202 9.41 -8.42 27.11
CA ARG A 202 10.71 -9.15 27.10
C ARG A 202 11.85 -8.38 26.46
N TYR A 203 11.55 -7.57 25.43
CA TYR A 203 12.58 -7.08 24.52
C TYR A 203 12.68 -5.56 24.46
N VAL A 204 11.72 -4.82 25.03
CA VAL A 204 11.73 -3.36 25.04
C VAL A 204 12.30 -2.83 26.35
N ASP A 205 13.11 -1.78 26.27
CA ASP A 205 13.72 -1.13 27.43
C ASP A 205 12.69 -0.27 28.18
N GLY A 206 12.00 -0.85 29.14
CA GLY A 206 10.95 -0.20 29.92
C GLY A 206 9.59 -0.20 29.23
N THR A 207 8.83 0.87 29.35
CA THR A 207 7.53 1.00 28.67
C THR A 207 7.75 1.31 27.19
N PRO A 208 7.17 0.54 26.25
CA PRO A 208 7.34 0.81 24.83
C PRO A 208 6.80 2.20 24.47
N GLU A 209 7.53 2.93 23.61
CA GLU A 209 7.04 4.17 23.03
C GLU A 209 6.00 3.88 21.94
N TYR A 210 6.19 2.78 21.20
CA TYR A 210 5.24 2.33 20.19
C TYR A 210 5.25 0.82 19.96
N ILE A 211 4.15 0.30 19.42
CA ILE A 211 4.05 -1.06 18.89
C ILE A 211 3.29 -1.02 17.57
N SER A 212 3.92 -1.50 16.48
CA SER A 212 3.27 -1.61 15.17
C SER A 212 2.81 -3.04 14.90
N LEU A 213 1.53 -3.19 14.60
CA LEU A 213 0.93 -4.46 14.20
C LEU A 213 1.04 -4.71 12.68
N GLY A 214 1.64 -3.77 11.92
CA GLY A 214 1.63 -3.85 10.46
C GLY A 214 0.22 -3.76 9.89
N SER A 215 -0.03 -4.43 8.78
CA SER A 215 -1.37 -4.53 8.20
C SER A 215 -1.72 -5.98 7.83
N GLY A 216 -2.53 -6.15 6.80
CA GLY A 216 -3.20 -7.38 6.43
C GLY A 216 -4.66 -7.37 6.87
N MET A 217 -5.26 -6.19 7.11
CA MET A 217 -6.71 -6.03 7.21
C MET A 217 -7.34 -6.13 5.83
N PHE A 218 -8.61 -6.53 5.80
CA PHE A 218 -9.42 -6.35 4.61
C PHE A 218 -9.67 -4.85 4.37
N ALA A 219 -9.79 -4.50 3.09
CA ALA A 219 -10.23 -3.17 2.68
C ALA A 219 -11.75 -3.05 2.79
N ASP A 220 -12.25 -1.81 2.86
CA ASP A 220 -13.60 -1.53 2.40
C ASP A 220 -13.65 -1.81 0.88
N MET A 221 -14.67 -2.54 0.43
CA MET A 221 -14.75 -3.02 -0.94
C MET A 221 -16.20 -3.14 -1.41
N ASP A 222 -16.37 -3.07 -2.71
CA ASP A 222 -17.63 -3.30 -3.39
C ASP A 222 -18.15 -4.73 -3.15
N GLU A 223 -19.48 -4.92 -3.25
CA GLU A 223 -20.12 -6.21 -3.02
C GLU A 223 -19.63 -7.30 -3.97
N VAL A 224 -19.33 -6.96 -5.24
CA VAL A 224 -18.81 -7.91 -6.24
C VAL A 224 -17.47 -8.48 -5.80
N LEU A 225 -16.62 -7.64 -5.23
CA LEU A 225 -15.33 -8.09 -4.72
C LEU A 225 -15.48 -8.76 -3.34
N ARG A 226 -16.30 -8.21 -2.46
CA ARG A 226 -16.57 -8.75 -1.11
C ARG A 226 -17.08 -10.17 -1.16
N ALA A 227 -18.01 -10.49 -2.08
CA ALA A 227 -18.59 -11.82 -2.25
C ALA A 227 -17.55 -12.91 -2.55
N GLN A 228 -16.37 -12.54 -3.08
CA GLN A 228 -15.28 -13.46 -3.39
C GLN A 228 -14.39 -13.80 -2.18
N PHE A 229 -14.60 -13.15 -1.01
CA PHE A 229 -13.82 -13.38 0.20
C PHE A 229 -14.62 -14.05 1.34
N GLY A 230 -15.93 -14.19 1.22
CA GLY A 230 -16.80 -14.65 2.28
C GLY A 230 -17.05 -13.55 3.33
N GLN A 231 -17.02 -13.89 4.62
CA GLN A 231 -17.25 -12.92 5.68
C GLN A 231 -16.02 -12.03 5.86
N VAL A 232 -16.17 -10.72 5.64
CA VAL A 232 -15.11 -9.71 5.78
C VAL A 232 -15.37 -8.93 7.06
N PRO A 233 -14.42 -8.92 8.03
CA PRO A 233 -14.56 -8.14 9.27
C PRO A 233 -14.65 -6.64 9.02
N THR A 234 -15.39 -5.95 9.90
CA THR A 234 -15.44 -4.48 9.92
C THR A 234 -14.24 -3.87 10.65
N TYR A 235 -14.07 -2.56 10.55
CA TYR A 235 -13.00 -1.87 11.29
C TYR A 235 -13.22 -1.91 12.81
N GLU A 236 -14.47 -1.88 13.27
CA GLU A 236 -14.83 -2.01 14.68
C GLU A 236 -14.48 -3.42 15.22
N GLU A 237 -14.75 -4.46 14.45
CA GLU A 237 -14.37 -5.83 14.81
C GLU A 237 -12.85 -5.99 14.89
N TYR A 238 -12.10 -5.43 13.92
CA TYR A 238 -10.64 -5.38 14.00
C TYR A 238 -10.15 -4.60 15.21
N ALA A 239 -10.75 -3.44 15.51
CA ALA A 239 -10.39 -2.64 16.66
C ALA A 239 -10.58 -3.42 17.97
N GLN A 240 -11.70 -4.12 18.13
CA GLN A 240 -11.95 -4.94 19.32
C GLN A 240 -10.94 -6.09 19.43
N ALA A 241 -10.67 -6.81 18.35
CA ALA A 241 -9.75 -7.94 18.36
C ALA A 241 -8.30 -7.50 18.60
N ALA A 242 -7.83 -6.48 17.87
CA ALA A 242 -6.46 -6.02 17.92
C ALA A 242 -6.10 -5.25 19.20
N MET A 243 -7.03 -4.42 19.73
CA MET A 243 -6.71 -3.51 20.84
C MET A 243 -6.94 -4.12 22.23
N ARG A 244 -7.69 -5.22 22.36
CA ARG A 244 -7.98 -5.87 23.65
C ARG A 244 -6.72 -6.22 24.46
N PRO A 245 -5.65 -6.82 23.89
CA PRO A 245 -4.41 -7.09 24.62
C PRO A 245 -3.73 -5.80 25.14
N PHE A 246 -3.73 -4.75 24.32
CA PHE A 246 -3.15 -3.46 24.69
C PHE A 246 -3.90 -2.77 25.83
N ILE A 247 -5.24 -2.78 25.81
CA ILE A 247 -6.05 -2.20 26.89
C ILE A 247 -5.76 -2.89 28.21
N ARG A 248 -5.66 -4.23 28.20
CA ARG A 248 -5.35 -5.00 29.41
C ARG A 248 -3.97 -4.68 29.98
N ARG A 249 -2.95 -4.55 29.10
CA ARG A 249 -1.57 -4.34 29.53
C ARG A 249 -1.23 -2.88 29.78
N TYR A 250 -1.80 -1.99 28.99
CA TYR A 250 -1.55 -0.54 29.02
C TYR A 250 -2.86 0.24 29.19
N PRO A 251 -3.49 0.20 30.39
CA PRO A 251 -4.82 0.79 30.61
C PRO A 251 -4.86 2.31 30.43
N GLN A 252 -3.70 2.97 30.50
CA GLN A 252 -3.58 4.42 30.25
C GLN A 252 -3.18 4.74 28.80
N ALA A 253 -3.20 3.76 27.90
CA ALA A 253 -2.85 3.87 26.50
C ALA A 253 -1.48 4.54 26.23
N GLN A 254 -0.43 4.16 27.01
CA GLN A 254 0.89 4.78 26.89
C GLN A 254 1.56 4.58 25.54
N PRO A 255 1.76 3.34 25.00
CA PRO A 255 2.41 3.20 23.71
C PRO A 255 1.51 3.70 22.59
N ILE A 256 2.13 4.27 21.56
CA ILE A 256 1.44 4.45 20.29
C ILE A 256 1.24 3.05 19.67
N VAL A 257 0.02 2.70 19.31
CA VAL A 257 -0.26 1.50 18.51
C VAL A 257 -0.44 1.90 17.07
N PHE A 258 0.41 1.37 16.19
CA PHE A 258 0.30 1.56 14.76
C PHE A 258 -0.37 0.37 14.08
N THR A 259 -1.15 0.64 13.03
CA THR A 259 -1.28 -0.26 11.91
C THR A 259 -0.74 0.40 10.64
N GLU A 260 -0.34 -0.42 9.67
CA GLU A 260 0.30 0.03 8.42
C GLU A 260 -0.57 -0.29 7.20
N PRO A 261 -1.79 0.29 7.12
CA PRO A 261 -2.68 0.01 6.01
C PRO A 261 -2.12 0.62 4.72
N GLY A 262 -2.17 -0.16 3.66
CA GLY A 262 -1.99 0.29 2.30
C GLY A 262 -3.25 0.01 1.51
N THR A 263 -3.39 -1.21 0.98
CA THR A 263 -4.57 -1.65 0.22
C THR A 263 -5.89 -1.37 0.95
N THR A 264 -5.91 -1.53 2.27
CA THR A 264 -7.09 -1.28 3.13
C THR A 264 -7.68 0.12 2.92
N VAL A 265 -6.84 1.14 2.76
CA VAL A 265 -7.32 2.53 2.66
C VAL A 265 -7.37 3.07 1.24
N VAL A 266 -6.56 2.55 0.29
CA VAL A 266 -6.43 3.16 -1.04
C VAL A 266 -7.08 2.38 -2.18
N ALA A 267 -7.22 1.05 -2.05
CA ALA A 267 -7.56 0.20 -3.20
C ALA A 267 -8.87 0.59 -3.88
N ARG A 268 -9.94 0.76 -3.10
CA ARG A 268 -11.29 1.07 -3.62
C ARG A 268 -11.39 2.41 -4.33
N TYR A 269 -10.54 3.36 -3.94
CA TYR A 269 -10.66 4.76 -4.32
C TYR A 269 -9.83 5.15 -5.54
N LEU A 270 -9.20 4.20 -6.21
CA LEU A 270 -8.61 4.37 -7.53
C LEU A 270 -9.34 3.49 -8.54
N SER A 271 -9.71 4.09 -9.66
CA SER A 271 -10.30 3.42 -10.81
C SER A 271 -9.43 3.62 -12.05
N PHE A 272 -9.45 2.65 -12.95
CA PHE A 272 -8.79 2.71 -14.25
C PHE A 272 -9.83 2.76 -15.35
N VAL A 273 -9.82 3.82 -16.16
CA VAL A 273 -10.77 4.08 -17.25
C VAL A 273 -10.11 3.72 -18.56
N THR A 274 -10.77 2.88 -19.36
CA THR A 274 -10.24 2.30 -20.59
C THR A 274 -11.34 2.22 -21.65
N ARG A 275 -10.98 2.16 -22.93
CA ARG A 275 -11.88 2.12 -24.08
C ARG A 275 -11.76 0.81 -24.84
N VAL A 276 -12.87 0.30 -25.31
CA VAL A 276 -12.93 -0.81 -26.26
C VAL A 276 -12.46 -0.34 -27.64
N LEU A 277 -11.36 -0.88 -28.12
CA LEU A 277 -10.79 -0.57 -29.44
C LEU A 277 -11.43 -1.40 -30.56
N ASP A 278 -11.59 -2.70 -30.30
CA ASP A 278 -12.08 -3.68 -31.27
C ASP A 278 -12.74 -4.86 -30.56
N ILE A 279 -13.65 -5.55 -31.26
CA ILE A 279 -14.24 -6.81 -30.83
C ILE A 279 -14.17 -7.80 -31.98
N LYS A 280 -13.56 -8.93 -31.75
CA LYS A 280 -13.41 -10.00 -32.74
C LYS A 280 -13.65 -11.38 -32.15
N THR A 281 -13.97 -12.35 -33.02
CA THR A 281 -14.05 -13.75 -32.65
C THR A 281 -12.91 -14.50 -33.30
N VAL A 282 -12.11 -15.18 -32.49
CA VAL A 282 -11.00 -16.03 -32.92
C VAL A 282 -11.37 -17.48 -32.53
N HIS A 283 -11.60 -18.33 -33.52
CA HIS A 283 -12.21 -19.64 -33.33
C HIS A 283 -13.57 -19.52 -32.61
N SER A 284 -13.67 -20.03 -31.40
CA SER A 284 -14.90 -19.99 -30.58
C SER A 284 -14.85 -18.93 -29.46
N ARG A 285 -13.78 -18.15 -29.38
CA ARG A 285 -13.54 -17.17 -28.31
C ARG A 285 -13.82 -15.76 -28.83
N THR A 286 -14.72 -15.02 -28.19
CA THR A 286 -14.93 -13.61 -28.47
C THR A 286 -14.04 -12.76 -27.55
N ILE A 287 -13.31 -11.85 -28.13
CA ILE A 287 -12.29 -11.00 -27.49
C ILE A 287 -12.59 -9.55 -27.79
N ALA A 288 -12.61 -8.71 -26.76
CA ALA A 288 -12.58 -7.26 -26.88
C ALA A 288 -11.20 -6.74 -26.49
N THR A 289 -10.53 -6.04 -27.40
CA THR A 289 -9.25 -5.39 -27.13
C THR A 289 -9.49 -4.00 -26.56
N LEU A 290 -8.84 -3.71 -25.42
CA LEU A 290 -8.92 -2.43 -24.71
C LEU A 290 -7.63 -1.61 -24.93
N ASP A 291 -7.69 -0.28 -24.74
CA ASP A 291 -6.52 0.61 -24.76
C ASP A 291 -5.70 0.61 -23.46
N GLY A 292 -6.14 -0.13 -22.45
CA GLY A 292 -5.42 -0.47 -21.22
C GLY A 292 -4.84 -1.88 -21.21
N SER A 293 -4.20 -2.28 -20.11
CA SER A 293 -3.58 -3.59 -19.89
C SER A 293 -3.90 -4.10 -18.48
N TYR A 294 -3.81 -5.43 -18.24
CA TYR A 294 -3.93 -6.01 -16.90
C TYR A 294 -2.92 -5.41 -15.91
N GLU A 295 -1.76 -4.97 -16.38
CA GLU A 295 -0.75 -4.30 -15.55
C GLU A 295 -1.24 -2.96 -14.98
N ASN A 296 -2.19 -2.29 -15.64
CA ASN A 296 -2.84 -1.10 -15.09
C ASN A 296 -3.72 -1.41 -13.88
N LEU A 297 -4.19 -2.65 -13.75
CA LEU A 297 -5.09 -3.08 -12.68
C LEU A 297 -4.36 -3.57 -11.43
N GLY A 298 -3.07 -3.94 -11.57
CA GLY A 298 -2.25 -4.55 -10.52
C GLY A 298 -2.54 -6.05 -10.34
N GLU A 299 -1.76 -6.71 -9.50
CA GLU A 299 -1.81 -8.18 -9.31
C GLU A 299 -3.21 -8.71 -8.94
N ILE A 300 -4.04 -7.90 -8.30
CA ILE A 300 -5.37 -8.32 -7.83
C ILE A 300 -6.28 -8.82 -8.97
N CYS A 301 -6.16 -8.28 -10.18
CA CYS A 301 -6.99 -8.69 -11.32
C CYS A 301 -6.72 -10.14 -11.77
N THR A 302 -5.53 -10.67 -11.46
CA THR A 302 -5.18 -12.07 -11.77
C THR A 302 -5.78 -13.06 -10.76
N MET A 303 -6.21 -12.58 -9.60
CA MET A 303 -6.72 -13.41 -8.50
C MET A 303 -8.21 -13.23 -8.27
N LYS A 304 -8.76 -12.06 -8.61
CA LYS A 304 -10.13 -11.65 -8.31
C LYS A 304 -10.74 -10.86 -9.47
N LYS A 305 -12.04 -11.08 -9.67
CA LYS A 305 -12.81 -10.23 -10.59
C LYS A 305 -13.03 -8.87 -9.95
N LEU A 306 -12.50 -7.83 -10.59
CA LEU A 306 -12.68 -6.45 -10.13
C LEU A 306 -14.08 -5.94 -10.47
N PRO A 307 -14.65 -5.02 -9.65
CA PRO A 307 -15.86 -4.32 -10.00
C PRO A 307 -15.64 -3.52 -11.31
N LEU A 308 -16.58 -3.63 -12.23
CA LEU A 308 -16.53 -3.00 -13.53
C LEU A 308 -17.76 -2.11 -13.74
N CYS A 309 -17.53 -0.84 -14.06
CA CYS A 309 -18.56 0.09 -14.47
C CYS A 309 -18.51 0.28 -15.99
N HIS A 310 -19.60 -0.06 -16.68
CA HIS A 310 -19.77 0.28 -18.10
C HIS A 310 -20.22 1.75 -18.19
N VAL A 311 -19.29 2.65 -18.51
CA VAL A 311 -19.48 4.12 -18.45
C VAL A 311 -20.37 4.61 -19.58
N THR A 312 -20.07 4.20 -20.81
CA THR A 312 -20.89 4.53 -21.99
C THR A 312 -21.67 3.28 -22.38
N ALA A 313 -22.96 3.26 -22.06
CA ALA A 313 -23.81 2.17 -22.55
C ALA A 313 -24.30 2.54 -23.96
N GLY A 314 -23.62 2.02 -24.97
CA GLY A 314 -24.10 2.09 -26.37
C GLY A 314 -25.19 1.05 -26.62
N ALA A 315 -25.84 1.16 -27.78
CA ALA A 315 -26.77 0.14 -28.31
C ALA A 315 -25.98 -1.04 -28.93
N GLY A 316 -24.94 -1.53 -28.18
CA GLY A 316 -24.06 -2.56 -28.66
C GLY A 316 -24.74 -3.94 -28.72
N GLN A 317 -24.09 -4.87 -29.43
CA GLN A 317 -24.50 -6.28 -29.42
C GLN A 317 -24.37 -6.83 -28.00
N VAL A 318 -25.36 -7.62 -27.59
CA VAL A 318 -25.31 -8.33 -26.31
C VAL A 318 -24.54 -9.63 -26.49
N TYR A 319 -23.49 -9.78 -25.72
CA TYR A 319 -22.66 -10.99 -25.69
C TYR A 319 -22.95 -11.81 -24.43
N ALA A 320 -22.95 -13.13 -24.58
CA ALA A 320 -23.03 -14.04 -23.45
C ALA A 320 -21.69 -14.14 -22.69
N SER A 321 -20.57 -14.02 -23.42
CA SER A 321 -19.23 -14.08 -22.87
C SER A 321 -18.25 -13.38 -23.82
N VAL A 322 -17.47 -12.42 -23.30
CA VAL A 322 -16.39 -11.73 -24.00
C VAL A 322 -15.21 -11.61 -23.06
N ASP A 323 -14.02 -11.97 -23.51
CA ASP A 323 -12.80 -11.71 -22.74
C ASP A 323 -12.27 -10.31 -23.04
N LEU A 324 -12.14 -9.50 -22.00
CA LEU A 324 -11.57 -8.15 -22.09
C LEU A 324 -10.05 -8.27 -21.99
N MET A 325 -9.38 -8.07 -23.12
CA MET A 325 -7.92 -8.20 -23.26
C MET A 325 -7.29 -6.81 -23.40
N GLY A 326 -6.05 -6.66 -22.93
CA GLY A 326 -5.31 -5.43 -23.08
C GLY A 326 -4.67 -5.27 -24.48
N TYR A 327 -4.01 -4.13 -24.67
CA TYR A 327 -3.35 -3.75 -25.94
C TYR A 327 -1.97 -4.39 -26.15
N THR A 328 -1.43 -5.08 -25.16
CA THR A 328 -0.06 -5.59 -25.23
C THR A 328 0.05 -6.81 -26.15
N CYS A 329 1.29 -7.17 -26.52
CA CYS A 329 1.59 -8.38 -27.29
C CYS A 329 1.65 -9.65 -26.42
N LEU A 330 1.22 -9.59 -25.16
CA LEU A 330 1.25 -10.71 -24.24
C LEU A 330 -0.07 -11.48 -24.29
N GLU A 331 -0.01 -12.78 -24.53
CA GLU A 331 -1.19 -13.65 -24.57
C GLU A 331 -1.95 -13.67 -23.22
N GLN A 332 -1.25 -13.43 -22.11
CA GLN A 332 -1.83 -13.35 -20.75
C GLN A 332 -2.38 -11.97 -20.40
N ASP A 333 -2.41 -11.00 -21.31
CA ASP A 333 -2.95 -9.66 -21.03
C ASP A 333 -4.48 -9.66 -20.92
N LEU A 334 -4.98 -10.43 -19.97
CA LEU A 334 -6.40 -10.62 -19.66
C LEU A 334 -6.81 -9.72 -18.50
N MET A 335 -7.65 -8.72 -18.78
CA MET A 335 -8.15 -7.78 -17.77
C MET A 335 -9.43 -8.31 -17.07
N LEU A 336 -10.30 -9.01 -17.80
CA LEU A 336 -11.48 -9.67 -17.26
C LEU A 336 -11.92 -10.80 -18.17
N GLU A 337 -12.06 -11.98 -17.62
CA GLU A 337 -12.61 -13.16 -18.32
C GLU A 337 -14.14 -13.16 -18.25
N GLY A 338 -14.76 -13.43 -19.40
CA GLY A 338 -16.18 -13.73 -19.50
C GLY A 338 -17.10 -12.57 -19.14
N TYR A 339 -16.83 -11.35 -19.64
CA TYR A 339 -17.80 -10.26 -19.57
C TYR A 339 -19.11 -10.64 -20.27
N SER A 340 -20.24 -10.41 -19.64
CA SER A 340 -21.58 -10.64 -20.19
C SER A 340 -22.36 -9.32 -20.21
N GLY A 341 -22.92 -8.98 -21.36
CA GLY A 341 -23.70 -7.76 -21.54
C GLY A 341 -23.52 -7.10 -22.90
N PRO A 342 -24.12 -5.91 -23.10
CA PRO A 342 -23.92 -5.13 -24.32
C PRO A 342 -22.50 -4.60 -24.39
N LEU A 343 -21.88 -4.63 -25.57
CA LEU A 343 -20.54 -4.07 -25.81
C LEU A 343 -20.36 -3.73 -27.28
N CYS A 344 -19.70 -2.60 -27.56
CA CYS A 344 -19.29 -2.23 -28.90
C CYS A 344 -17.94 -1.48 -28.89
N PRO A 345 -17.21 -1.45 -30.02
CA PRO A 345 -16.05 -0.58 -30.15
C PRO A 345 -16.40 0.86 -29.84
N GLY A 346 -15.54 1.55 -29.10
CA GLY A 346 -15.76 2.90 -28.59
C GLY A 346 -16.38 2.97 -27.20
N ASP A 347 -16.96 1.89 -26.68
CA ASP A 347 -17.45 1.85 -25.30
C ASP A 347 -16.33 2.08 -24.29
N VAL A 348 -16.67 2.78 -23.21
CA VAL A 348 -15.74 3.07 -22.11
C VAL A 348 -16.13 2.28 -20.88
N LEU A 349 -15.13 1.65 -20.30
CA LEU A 349 -15.21 0.81 -19.10
C LEU A 349 -14.33 1.42 -18.01
N ALA A 350 -14.76 1.33 -16.74
CA ALA A 350 -13.96 1.70 -15.59
C ALA A 350 -13.81 0.51 -14.65
N PHE A 351 -12.58 0.00 -14.52
CA PHE A 351 -12.22 -0.99 -13.52
C PHE A 351 -12.01 -0.29 -12.21
N GLN A 352 -12.71 -0.70 -11.16
CA GLN A 352 -12.63 -0.12 -9.84
C GLN A 352 -11.75 -0.95 -8.91
N ASN A 353 -11.39 -0.40 -7.75
CA ASN A 353 -10.56 -1.07 -6.74
C ASN A 353 -9.13 -1.39 -7.21
N VAL A 354 -8.53 -0.50 -7.98
CA VAL A 354 -7.18 -0.66 -8.53
C VAL A 354 -6.10 0.13 -7.78
N GLY A 355 -6.38 0.70 -6.60
CA GLY A 355 -5.45 1.59 -5.90
C GLY A 355 -4.26 0.90 -5.23
N GLY A 356 -4.28 -0.43 -5.08
CA GLY A 356 -3.20 -1.18 -4.44
C GLY A 356 -2.30 -1.89 -5.44
N TYR A 357 -1.00 -1.58 -5.42
CA TYR A 357 0.06 -2.21 -6.22
C TYR A 357 -0.10 -2.08 -7.75
N SER A 358 -0.97 -1.21 -8.25
CA SER A 358 -1.09 -0.91 -9.67
C SER A 358 -0.02 0.09 -10.12
N ILE A 359 0.02 1.26 -9.49
CA ILE A 359 0.93 2.35 -9.90
C ILE A 359 2.40 2.03 -9.60
N VAL A 360 2.67 1.41 -8.46
CA VAL A 360 4.03 1.15 -7.95
C VAL A 360 4.70 -0.07 -8.58
N SER A 361 3.92 -0.99 -9.13
CA SER A 361 4.41 -2.26 -9.71
C SER A 361 4.25 -2.33 -11.22
N LYS A 362 3.73 -1.26 -11.84
CA LYS A 362 3.50 -1.22 -13.28
C LYS A 362 4.79 -0.88 -14.04
N PRO A 363 5.32 -1.77 -14.88
CA PRO A 363 6.40 -1.43 -15.80
C PRO A 363 5.88 -0.54 -16.93
N GLN A 364 6.80 0.20 -17.54
CA GLN A 364 6.58 0.81 -18.86
C GLN A 364 6.74 -0.30 -19.90
N PHE A 365 5.65 -0.71 -20.52
CA PHE A 365 5.67 -1.76 -21.52
C PHE A 365 4.85 -1.36 -22.75
N ILE A 366 5.51 -1.25 -23.91
CA ILE A 366 4.97 -0.87 -25.23
C ILE A 366 4.48 0.58 -25.28
N ARG A 367 3.85 1.10 -24.22
CA ARG A 367 3.36 2.47 -24.12
C ARG A 367 3.85 3.17 -22.86
N PRO A 368 3.98 4.50 -22.89
CA PRO A 368 4.18 5.30 -21.69
C PRO A 368 3.05 5.11 -20.68
N ASN A 369 3.28 5.49 -19.43
CA ASN A 369 2.25 5.47 -18.41
C ASN A 369 1.22 6.59 -18.65
N CYS A 370 -0.06 6.26 -18.45
CA CYS A 370 -1.16 7.20 -18.63
C CYS A 370 -1.29 8.18 -17.45
N ALA A 371 -2.06 9.24 -17.65
CA ALA A 371 -2.35 10.25 -16.65
C ALA A 371 -3.19 9.72 -15.48
N MET A 372 -3.15 10.44 -14.35
CA MET A 372 -4.04 10.24 -13.20
C MET A 372 -4.63 11.57 -12.76
N VAL A 373 -5.93 11.59 -12.53
CA VAL A 373 -6.65 12.72 -11.95
C VAL A 373 -7.24 12.37 -10.60
N ALA A 374 -7.33 13.35 -9.71
CA ALA A 374 -8.14 13.30 -8.49
C ALA A 374 -9.44 14.09 -8.72
N VAL A 375 -10.53 13.53 -8.21
CA VAL A 375 -11.80 14.24 -8.06
C VAL A 375 -11.90 14.68 -6.61
N GLU A 376 -11.87 15.99 -6.41
CA GLU A 376 -11.89 16.63 -5.09
C GLU A 376 -13.31 16.60 -4.49
N PRO A 377 -13.47 16.81 -3.17
CA PRO A 377 -14.79 16.81 -2.53
C PRO A 377 -15.77 17.84 -3.07
N ASP A 378 -15.29 18.94 -3.62
CA ASP A 378 -16.09 19.99 -4.27
C ASP A 378 -16.43 19.70 -5.74
N GLY A 379 -16.02 18.55 -6.25
CA GLY A 379 -16.18 18.14 -7.64
C GLY A 379 -15.09 18.66 -8.59
N THR A 380 -14.13 19.44 -8.10
CA THR A 380 -13.01 19.91 -8.93
C THR A 380 -12.14 18.73 -9.37
N VAL A 381 -11.65 18.76 -10.60
CA VAL A 381 -10.75 17.75 -11.16
C VAL A 381 -9.34 18.30 -11.18
N ARG A 382 -8.41 17.58 -10.56
CA ARG A 382 -6.99 17.94 -10.48
C ARG A 382 -6.14 16.85 -11.13
N GLU A 383 -5.25 17.22 -12.05
CA GLU A 383 -4.24 16.31 -12.52
C GLU A 383 -3.18 16.09 -11.42
N ILE A 384 -2.96 14.82 -11.03
CA ILE A 384 -2.01 14.45 -9.96
C ILE A 384 -0.85 13.61 -10.49
N MET A 385 -0.96 13.12 -11.71
CA MET A 385 0.11 12.51 -12.50
C MET A 385 -0.20 12.78 -13.98
N ARG A 386 0.71 13.44 -14.70
CA ARG A 386 0.56 13.62 -16.15
C ARG A 386 0.87 12.32 -16.89
N GLU A 387 0.44 12.23 -18.12
CA GLU A 387 0.90 11.17 -19.03
C GLU A 387 2.41 11.28 -19.27
N GLU A 388 3.09 10.14 -19.32
CA GLU A 388 4.52 10.08 -19.67
C GLU A 388 4.70 10.36 -21.17
N THR A 389 5.78 11.05 -21.49
CA THR A 389 6.22 11.27 -22.86
C THR A 389 7.28 10.24 -23.26
N PHE A 390 7.66 10.23 -24.55
CA PHE A 390 8.81 9.46 -25.02
C PHE A 390 10.08 9.80 -24.23
N GLU A 391 10.30 11.08 -23.95
CA GLU A 391 11.47 11.57 -23.21
C GLU A 391 11.49 11.06 -21.77
N ASP A 392 10.34 10.99 -21.10
CA ASP A 392 10.25 10.44 -19.75
C ASP A 392 10.68 8.96 -19.72
N VAL A 393 10.22 8.18 -20.68
CA VAL A 393 10.54 6.75 -20.78
C VAL A 393 12.03 6.55 -21.02
N PHE A 394 12.64 7.34 -21.90
CA PHE A 394 14.01 7.16 -22.36
C PHE A 394 15.02 8.09 -21.67
N SER A 395 14.63 8.95 -20.76
CA SER A 395 15.50 9.92 -20.06
C SER A 395 16.73 9.32 -19.35
N LYS A 396 16.65 8.04 -18.97
CA LYS A 396 17.75 7.32 -18.29
C LYS A 396 18.65 6.53 -19.22
N PHE A 397 18.32 6.46 -20.52
CA PHE A 397 19.11 5.72 -21.50
C PHE A 397 20.10 6.65 -22.19
N VAL A 398 21.29 6.11 -22.50
CA VAL A 398 22.30 6.81 -23.30
C VAL A 398 22.10 6.39 -24.75
N PHE A 399 21.74 7.34 -25.60
CA PHE A 399 21.63 7.10 -27.04
C PHE A 399 23.02 7.15 -27.67
N PRO A 400 23.32 6.29 -28.68
CA PRO A 400 24.53 6.41 -29.47
C PRO A 400 24.60 7.79 -30.12
N GLU A 401 25.77 8.43 -30.09
CA GLU A 401 25.98 9.69 -30.82
C GLU A 401 25.78 9.46 -32.31
N GLU A 402 25.10 10.39 -33.00
CA GLU A 402 24.97 10.35 -34.46
C GLU A 402 26.37 10.41 -35.07
N GLY A 403 26.86 9.29 -35.60
CA GLY A 403 28.15 9.19 -36.26
C GLY A 403 29.18 8.19 -35.72
N GLN A 404 28.95 7.54 -34.60
CA GLN A 404 29.72 6.40 -34.15
C GLN A 404 29.17 5.11 -34.85
N LYS A 405 29.70 4.79 -36.03
CA LYS A 405 29.51 3.49 -36.69
C LYS A 405 30.71 2.61 -36.36
#